data_813d06236237a4b86e3753030d8b572e
#
_entry.id   813d06236237a4b86e3753030d8b572e
#
_cell.length_a   1.000
_cell.length_b   1.000
_cell.length_c   1.000
_cell.angle_alpha   90.00
_cell.angle_beta   90.00
_cell.angle_gamma   90.00
#
_symmetry.space_group_name_H-M   'P 1'
#
loop_
_entity.id
_entity.type
_entity.pdbx_description
1 polymer ?
#
loop_
_entity_poly.entity_id
_entity_poly.type
_entity_poly.pdbx_seq_one_letter_code
_entity_poly.pdbx_strand_id
1 'polypeptide(L)'
;MATRNPKISIYMIAGHEAQFIDRCLTAFKPYCDELVVCIAQGGRPDDGTRAIAEKSGAKIVEYKNAPAGASWPHVDNFAAARNTALDACTSEYAVWVDCDDLPHKDLKNALKRGVEAFEQNPKLGIYAGVYDVINAKLRPVRERMVRRIDGVWSGRWNYAVHEALLPNAGLESVGEQTVWVEHHPGGYKPNSADRNLRILQGQLSEAGKYAYYYQQELFLGNRRTESEPWSHVAAVWPGQEATLAYEAACNQATATQDRTVRIGLYQKAHQMNPGRREAIYFLAREEASVGAWLQAYHLLKSAMVQPDPGVKIWNAQRTVYDFECIDLYLAACKAVGDTTEADKIEKMWRAQKPVKISVCHATRGRPQEAINARILWMKKAADPASIEWIYSVDDDDPKASMLKNWGSISGKGGCIAAWNRAAEVARGEIIIQGSDDWDPPLHWDTIITQRLGDLSKPAVLAVSDGHRKDDLLCMAILRKARLQDQGAMFAAEYDACSGIFSDNEFSKRAAYDGVIIPAKDIVFTHNNPIFTGAAQDAEFKRHNAKENYELGEKIFKERNP
;
A
#
# COMPACT_ATOMS: atom_id res chain seq x y z
N MET A 1 -24.49 27.51 37.57
CA MET A 1 -23.43 28.17 36.77
C MET A 1 -23.76 27.93 35.33
N ALA A 2 -23.90 28.96 34.51
CA ALA A 2 -24.10 28.78 33.06
C ALA A 2 -22.85 28.07 32.49
N THR A 3 -23.05 26.93 31.90
CA THR A 3 -21.97 26.18 31.23
C THR A 3 -21.47 27.02 30.05
N ARG A 4 -20.34 27.69 30.22
CA ARG A 4 -19.65 28.42 29.16
C ARG A 4 -19.27 27.39 28.08
N ASN A 5 -19.74 27.55 26.86
CA ASN A 5 -19.29 26.71 25.74
C ASN A 5 -17.80 26.98 25.52
N PRO A 6 -16.93 25.96 25.61
CA PRO A 6 -15.50 26.13 25.40
C PRO A 6 -15.24 26.52 23.94
N LYS A 7 -14.35 27.49 23.71
CA LYS A 7 -13.98 27.92 22.36
C LYS A 7 -12.91 27.02 21.76
N ILE A 8 -13.09 26.63 20.51
CA ILE A 8 -12.20 25.74 19.77
C ILE A 8 -11.74 26.42 18.48
N SER A 9 -10.44 26.49 18.26
CA SER A 9 -9.84 26.80 16.97
C SER A 9 -9.53 25.51 16.20
N ILE A 10 -9.83 25.46 14.89
CA ILE A 10 -9.29 24.44 13.98
C ILE A 10 -8.21 25.11 13.13
N TYR A 11 -7.03 24.50 13.07
CA TYR A 11 -5.89 25.04 12.34
C TYR A 11 -5.26 24.03 11.40
N MET A 12 -4.69 24.53 10.30
CA MET A 12 -4.03 23.73 9.28
C MET A 12 -2.88 24.49 8.63
N ILE A 13 -2.01 23.76 7.95
CA ILE A 13 -1.04 24.32 6.99
C ILE A 13 -1.53 24.02 5.59
N ALA A 14 -1.39 24.96 4.68
CA ALA A 14 -1.79 24.82 3.29
C ALA A 14 -0.67 25.29 2.36
N GLY A 15 -0.32 24.48 1.39
CA GLY A 15 0.60 24.83 0.30
C GLY A 15 -0.18 25.09 -0.99
N HIS A 16 -0.07 24.19 -1.95
CA HIS A 16 -0.87 24.15 -3.18
C HIS A 16 -2.06 23.18 -2.98
N GLU A 17 -3.13 23.66 -2.35
CA GLU A 17 -4.27 22.84 -1.93
C GLU A 17 -5.61 23.40 -2.45
N ALA A 18 -5.60 24.26 -3.50
CA ALA A 18 -6.80 24.89 -4.07
C ALA A 18 -7.89 23.86 -4.43
N GLN A 19 -7.50 22.65 -4.80
CA GLN A 19 -8.41 21.55 -5.14
C GLN A 19 -9.18 21.00 -3.94
N PHE A 20 -8.63 21.06 -2.71
CA PHE A 20 -9.15 20.35 -1.54
C PHE A 20 -9.62 21.28 -0.43
N ILE A 21 -8.98 22.44 -0.25
CA ILE A 21 -9.12 23.30 0.91
C ILE A 21 -10.54 23.81 1.13
N ASP A 22 -11.28 24.16 0.08
CA ASP A 22 -12.67 24.65 0.19
C ASP A 22 -13.59 23.64 0.86
N ARG A 23 -13.51 22.39 0.40
CA ARG A 23 -14.27 21.25 0.96
C ARG A 23 -13.94 21.05 2.44
N CYS A 24 -12.65 21.06 2.77
CA CYS A 24 -12.16 20.87 4.14
C CYS A 24 -12.68 21.99 5.05
N LEU A 25 -12.45 23.25 4.71
CA LEU A 25 -12.87 24.39 5.52
C LEU A 25 -14.39 24.44 5.71
N THR A 26 -15.15 24.19 4.65
CA THR A 26 -16.62 24.14 4.70
C THR A 26 -17.09 23.05 5.65
N ALA A 27 -16.48 21.86 5.60
CA ALA A 27 -16.86 20.72 6.42
C ALA A 27 -16.52 20.93 7.91
N PHE A 28 -15.38 21.56 8.24
CA PHE A 28 -14.98 21.78 9.63
C PHE A 28 -15.58 23.04 10.28
N LYS A 29 -16.05 24.00 9.51
CA LYS A 29 -16.63 25.27 10.03
C LYS A 29 -17.71 25.09 11.11
N PRO A 30 -18.60 24.08 11.06
CA PRO A 30 -19.62 23.87 12.11
C PRO A 30 -19.05 23.38 13.45
N TYR A 31 -17.79 23.02 13.52
CA TYR A 31 -17.16 22.39 14.69
C TYR A 31 -16.20 23.32 15.46
N CYS A 32 -16.04 24.56 15.00
CA CYS A 32 -15.09 25.49 15.59
C CYS A 32 -15.62 26.93 15.67
N ASP A 33 -15.03 27.74 16.56
CA ASP A 33 -15.26 29.17 16.66
C ASP A 33 -14.30 29.96 15.74
N GLU A 34 -13.17 29.36 15.38
CA GLU A 34 -12.12 29.99 14.60
C GLU A 34 -11.48 28.98 13.65
N LEU A 35 -11.30 29.36 12.39
CA LEU A 35 -10.48 28.64 11.41
C LEU A 35 -9.18 29.41 11.19
N VAL A 36 -8.04 28.74 11.28
CA VAL A 36 -6.71 29.33 11.03
C VAL A 36 -5.99 28.52 9.95
N VAL A 37 -5.58 29.20 8.89
CA VAL A 37 -4.81 28.60 7.80
C VAL A 37 -3.45 29.28 7.70
N CYS A 38 -2.40 28.50 7.87
CA CYS A 38 -1.04 28.94 7.59
C CYS A 38 -0.66 28.60 6.16
N ILE A 39 -0.49 29.63 5.33
CA ILE A 39 0.02 29.45 3.97
C ILE A 39 1.51 29.12 4.03
N ALA A 40 1.85 27.90 3.58
CA ALA A 40 3.19 27.32 3.66
C ALA A 40 3.53 26.64 2.31
N GLN A 41 3.71 27.44 1.26
CA GLN A 41 3.85 26.95 -0.11
C GLN A 41 5.31 26.85 -0.60
N GLY A 42 6.28 27.27 0.20
CA GLY A 42 7.67 27.38 -0.22
C GLY A 42 7.86 28.47 -1.28
N GLY A 43 8.78 28.26 -2.21
CA GLY A 43 9.06 29.19 -3.32
C GLY A 43 8.12 29.06 -4.52
N ARG A 44 7.01 28.30 -4.42
CA ARG A 44 6.04 28.17 -5.51
C ARG A 44 5.13 29.40 -5.63
N PRO A 45 4.65 29.74 -6.85
CA PRO A 45 3.60 30.72 -6.99
C PRO A 45 2.30 30.24 -6.34
N ASP A 46 1.43 31.18 -5.96
CA ASP A 46 0.11 30.85 -5.42
C ASP A 46 -0.77 30.18 -6.50
N ASP A 47 -1.50 29.12 -6.08
CA ASP A 47 -2.45 28.40 -6.94
C ASP A 47 -3.91 28.80 -6.70
N GLY A 48 -4.15 29.83 -5.89
CA GLY A 48 -5.46 30.28 -5.45
C GLY A 48 -5.86 29.74 -4.06
N THR A 49 -5.06 28.91 -3.42
CA THR A 49 -5.32 28.35 -2.08
C THR A 49 -5.62 29.47 -1.07
N ARG A 50 -4.84 30.56 -1.04
CA ARG A 50 -5.04 31.70 -0.16
C ARG A 50 -6.42 32.34 -0.35
N ALA A 51 -6.77 32.68 -1.58
CA ALA A 51 -8.04 33.36 -1.88
C ALA A 51 -9.25 32.53 -1.48
N ILE A 52 -9.17 31.20 -1.64
CA ILE A 52 -10.22 30.26 -1.19
C ILE A 52 -10.33 30.27 0.32
N ALA A 53 -9.23 30.20 1.05
CA ALA A 53 -9.22 30.21 2.51
C ALA A 53 -9.76 31.54 3.08
N GLU A 54 -9.38 32.69 2.51
CA GLU A 54 -9.90 34.01 2.88
C GLU A 54 -11.42 34.11 2.66
N LYS A 55 -11.91 33.63 1.50
CA LYS A 55 -13.34 33.58 1.18
C LYS A 55 -14.14 32.73 2.16
N SER A 56 -13.55 31.67 2.69
CA SER A 56 -14.19 30.81 3.71
C SER A 56 -14.24 31.47 5.11
N GLY A 57 -13.62 32.64 5.27
CA GLY A 57 -13.55 33.39 6.53
C GLY A 57 -12.47 32.86 7.48
N ALA A 58 -11.47 32.15 6.99
CA ALA A 58 -10.35 31.71 7.81
C ALA A 58 -9.38 32.87 8.09
N LYS A 59 -8.79 32.85 9.28
CA LYS A 59 -7.65 33.71 9.62
C LYS A 59 -6.41 33.19 8.92
N ILE A 60 -5.79 34.04 8.10
CA ILE A 60 -4.60 33.69 7.32
C ILE A 60 -3.34 34.14 8.03
N VAL A 61 -2.37 33.25 8.15
CA VAL A 61 -0.99 33.53 8.53
C VAL A 61 -0.04 32.92 7.52
N GLU A 62 1.22 33.26 7.54
CA GLU A 62 2.21 32.78 6.58
C GLU A 62 3.40 32.15 7.30
N TYR A 63 3.86 31.02 6.74
CA TYR A 63 5.17 30.48 7.02
C TYR A 63 6.07 30.63 5.76
N LYS A 64 7.24 31.19 5.97
CA LYS A 64 8.25 31.35 4.91
C LYS A 64 9.45 30.49 5.23
N ASN A 65 9.96 29.79 4.21
CA ASN A 65 11.19 29.03 4.33
C ASN A 65 12.35 29.90 4.82
N ALA A 66 13.33 29.28 5.45
CA ALA A 66 14.57 29.94 5.81
C ALA A 66 15.23 30.60 4.56
N PRO A 67 15.98 31.70 4.69
CA PRO A 67 16.52 32.45 3.55
C PRO A 67 17.31 31.58 2.56
N ALA A 68 18.09 30.62 3.04
CA ALA A 68 18.85 29.67 2.19
C ALA A 68 17.95 28.73 1.36
N GLY A 69 16.69 28.57 1.73
CA GLY A 69 15.70 27.74 1.05
C GLY A 69 14.52 28.53 0.46
N ALA A 70 14.58 29.86 0.41
CA ALA A 70 13.45 30.71 0.02
C ALA A 70 12.89 30.40 -1.39
N SER A 71 13.74 30.04 -2.35
CA SER A 71 13.35 29.65 -3.70
C SER A 71 12.98 28.17 -3.86
N TRP A 72 13.16 27.37 -2.81
CA TRP A 72 12.84 25.95 -2.90
C TRP A 72 11.31 25.75 -2.95
N PRO A 73 10.77 24.96 -3.91
CA PRO A 73 9.33 24.86 -4.15
C PRO A 73 8.54 24.08 -3.09
N HIS A 74 9.16 23.68 -2.00
CA HIS A 74 8.53 22.94 -0.91
C HIS A 74 8.76 23.63 0.43
N VAL A 75 7.93 23.30 1.42
CA VAL A 75 8.13 23.70 2.82
C VAL A 75 9.39 23.06 3.36
N ASP A 76 10.25 23.82 4.02
CA ASP A 76 11.50 23.32 4.60
C ASP A 76 11.34 22.81 6.04
N ASN A 77 10.28 23.23 6.75
CA ASN A 77 10.02 22.79 8.13
C ASN A 77 8.50 22.78 8.43
N PHE A 78 7.91 21.59 8.39
CA PHE A 78 6.48 21.40 8.63
C PHE A 78 6.09 21.72 10.08
N ALA A 79 6.92 21.35 11.08
CA ALA A 79 6.64 21.67 12.48
C ALA A 79 6.62 23.17 12.71
N ALA A 80 7.54 23.93 12.13
CA ALA A 80 7.55 25.39 12.23
C ALA A 80 6.29 26.01 11.58
N ALA A 81 5.89 25.52 10.40
CA ALA A 81 4.66 25.97 9.75
C ALA A 81 3.40 25.66 10.59
N ARG A 82 3.29 24.44 11.16
CA ARG A 82 2.18 24.08 12.05
C ARG A 82 2.19 24.88 13.35
N ASN A 83 3.36 25.16 13.92
CA ASN A 83 3.48 26.03 15.10
C ASN A 83 3.06 27.47 14.79
N THR A 84 3.36 28.00 13.59
CA THR A 84 2.89 29.31 13.14
C THR A 84 1.36 29.37 13.09
N ALA A 85 0.71 28.31 12.59
CA ALA A 85 -0.75 28.21 12.61
C ALA A 85 -1.31 28.12 14.02
N LEU A 86 -0.72 27.28 14.87
CA LEU A 86 -1.14 27.08 16.27
C LEU A 86 -1.02 28.36 17.09
N ASP A 87 0.08 29.11 16.95
CA ASP A 87 0.31 30.36 17.66
C ASP A 87 -0.69 31.45 17.27
N ALA A 88 -1.22 31.40 16.06
CA ALA A 88 -2.25 32.32 15.58
C ALA A 88 -3.66 32.00 16.12
N CYS A 89 -3.91 30.81 16.64
CA CYS A 89 -5.19 30.46 17.26
C CYS A 89 -5.44 31.30 18.54
N THR A 90 -6.69 31.71 18.75
CA THR A 90 -7.06 32.55 19.89
C THR A 90 -7.96 31.86 20.92
N SER A 91 -8.51 30.69 20.59
CA SER A 91 -9.41 29.91 21.44
C SER A 91 -8.69 29.24 22.62
N GLU A 92 -9.46 28.63 23.51
CA GLU A 92 -8.98 27.88 24.69
C GLU A 92 -8.37 26.54 24.29
N TYR A 93 -8.91 25.96 23.22
CA TYR A 93 -8.48 24.68 22.64
C TYR A 93 -8.16 24.84 21.16
N ALA A 94 -7.22 24.06 20.67
CA ALA A 94 -6.89 24.03 19.26
C ALA A 94 -6.79 22.58 18.73
N VAL A 95 -7.34 22.35 17.55
CA VAL A 95 -7.36 21.04 16.86
C VAL A 95 -6.74 21.22 15.48
N TRP A 96 -5.80 20.36 15.13
CA TRP A 96 -5.20 20.38 13.79
C TRP A 96 -5.89 19.41 12.83
N VAL A 97 -5.91 19.78 11.56
CA VAL A 97 -6.36 18.97 10.44
C VAL A 97 -5.47 19.24 9.22
N ASP A 98 -5.49 18.36 8.23
CA ASP A 98 -4.88 18.57 6.91
C ASP A 98 -5.93 19.05 5.90
N CYS A 99 -5.50 19.67 4.79
CA CYS A 99 -6.41 20.26 3.80
C CYS A 99 -7.27 19.22 3.06
N ASP A 100 -6.88 17.95 3.08
CA ASP A 100 -7.57 16.82 2.48
C ASP A 100 -8.32 15.95 3.51
N ASP A 101 -8.48 16.46 4.76
CA ASP A 101 -9.25 15.83 5.81
C ASP A 101 -10.73 16.22 5.76
N LEU A 102 -11.58 15.33 6.27
CA LEU A 102 -13.00 15.58 6.57
C LEU A 102 -13.34 15.19 8.00
N PRO A 103 -14.29 15.89 8.64
CA PRO A 103 -14.75 15.53 9.98
C PRO A 103 -15.53 14.21 9.95
N HIS A 104 -15.17 13.28 10.82
CA HIS A 104 -16.01 12.11 11.05
C HIS A 104 -17.34 12.51 11.70
N LYS A 105 -18.42 11.78 11.43
CA LYS A 105 -19.77 12.06 11.97
C LYS A 105 -19.83 12.20 13.49
N ASP A 106 -18.88 11.58 14.22
CA ASP A 106 -18.80 11.64 15.69
C ASP A 106 -17.88 12.77 16.22
N LEU A 107 -17.31 13.60 15.35
CA LEU A 107 -16.33 14.64 15.75
C LEU A 107 -16.88 15.56 16.85
N LYS A 108 -18.15 15.94 16.80
CA LYS A 108 -18.77 16.81 17.82
C LYS A 108 -18.68 16.20 19.23
N ASN A 109 -18.98 14.91 19.34
CA ASN A 109 -18.88 14.20 20.63
C ASN A 109 -17.41 13.98 21.01
N ALA A 110 -16.53 13.73 20.06
CA ALA A 110 -15.10 13.57 20.32
C ALA A 110 -14.48 14.86 20.87
N LEU A 111 -14.79 16.01 20.29
CA LEU A 111 -14.36 17.32 20.81
C LEU A 111 -14.86 17.57 22.25
N LYS A 112 -16.12 17.22 22.53
CA LYS A 112 -16.67 17.34 23.89
C LYS A 112 -15.91 16.46 24.87
N ARG A 113 -15.65 15.18 24.53
CA ARG A 113 -14.85 14.28 25.39
C ARG A 113 -13.43 14.79 25.60
N GLY A 114 -12.80 15.37 24.57
CA GLY A 114 -11.48 15.99 24.67
C GLY A 114 -11.47 17.14 25.68
N VAL A 115 -12.44 18.04 25.63
CA VAL A 115 -12.60 19.15 26.62
C VAL A 115 -12.79 18.60 28.02
N GLU A 116 -13.72 17.65 28.20
CA GLU A 116 -13.98 17.02 29.50
C GLU A 116 -12.73 16.35 30.08
N ALA A 117 -11.93 15.67 29.23
CA ALA A 117 -10.68 15.05 29.65
C ALA A 117 -9.65 16.09 30.15
N PHE A 118 -9.53 17.23 29.46
CA PHE A 118 -8.65 18.32 29.88
C PHE A 118 -9.11 18.97 31.21
N GLU A 119 -10.42 19.09 31.41
CA GLU A 119 -10.97 19.65 32.67
C GLU A 119 -10.75 18.70 33.84
N GLN A 120 -10.84 17.38 33.60
CA GLN A 120 -10.67 16.34 34.63
C GLN A 120 -9.20 16.04 34.96
N ASN A 121 -8.28 16.27 34.03
CA ASN A 121 -6.86 15.97 34.22
C ASN A 121 -5.97 17.21 33.99
N PRO A 122 -5.53 17.90 35.07
CA PRO A 122 -4.62 19.05 34.95
C PRO A 122 -3.27 18.75 34.29
N LYS A 123 -2.81 17.48 34.31
CA LYS A 123 -1.57 17.06 33.66
C LYS A 123 -1.74 16.71 32.19
N LEU A 124 -2.96 16.66 31.68
CA LEU A 124 -3.18 16.36 30.27
C LEU A 124 -2.76 17.55 29.40
N GLY A 125 -1.79 17.29 28.51
CA GLY A 125 -1.31 18.27 27.54
C GLY A 125 -1.87 18.03 26.14
N ILE A 126 -2.10 16.77 25.77
CA ILE A 126 -2.57 16.40 24.43
C ILE A 126 -3.67 15.35 24.55
N TYR A 127 -4.75 15.55 23.79
CA TYR A 127 -5.78 14.55 23.59
C TYR A 127 -5.74 14.04 22.14
N ALA A 128 -5.65 12.73 21.97
CA ALA A 128 -5.45 12.09 20.69
C ALA A 128 -6.69 11.26 20.28
N GLY A 129 -6.92 11.12 19.00
CA GLY A 129 -8.02 10.34 18.45
C GLY A 129 -7.60 9.60 17.16
N VAL A 130 -8.43 8.66 16.73
CA VAL A 130 -8.15 7.87 15.54
C VAL A 130 -8.22 8.73 14.29
N TYR A 131 -7.21 8.60 13.47
CA TYR A 131 -7.07 9.15 12.12
C TYR A 131 -7.39 8.05 11.12
N ASP A 132 -8.57 8.09 10.48
CA ASP A 132 -9.00 7.08 9.53
C ASP A 132 -8.49 7.46 8.14
N VAL A 133 -7.43 6.79 7.70
CA VAL A 133 -6.93 6.97 6.33
C VAL A 133 -7.82 6.17 5.39
N ILE A 134 -8.71 6.86 4.69
CA ILE A 134 -9.69 6.22 3.79
C ILE A 134 -8.98 5.40 2.72
N ASN A 135 -9.45 4.17 2.53
CA ASN A 135 -8.87 3.18 1.62
C ASN A 135 -7.48 2.64 2.01
N ALA A 136 -6.94 3.01 3.18
CA ALA A 136 -5.77 2.36 3.75
C ALA A 136 -6.18 1.43 4.91
N LYS A 137 -5.47 0.33 5.10
CA LYS A 137 -5.66 -0.56 6.27
C LYS A 137 -4.98 0.02 7.52
N LEU A 138 -5.07 1.35 7.70
CA LEU A 138 -4.32 2.06 8.72
C LEU A 138 -5.22 3.07 9.43
N ARG A 139 -5.33 2.92 10.75
CA ARG A 139 -6.12 3.78 11.65
C ARG A 139 -5.30 4.17 12.88
N PRO A 140 -4.20 4.93 12.72
CA PRO A 140 -3.37 5.34 13.85
C PRO A 140 -4.14 6.28 14.77
N VAL A 141 -3.86 6.18 16.06
CA VAL A 141 -4.21 7.23 17.01
C VAL A 141 -3.19 8.36 16.85
N ARG A 142 -3.66 9.56 16.52
CA ARG A 142 -2.83 10.74 16.31
C ARG A 142 -3.22 11.83 17.30
N GLU A 143 -2.23 12.55 17.74
CA GLU A 143 -2.38 13.75 18.57
C GLU A 143 -3.28 14.74 17.82
N ARG A 144 -4.37 15.23 18.47
CA ARG A 144 -5.34 16.09 17.78
C ARG A 144 -5.58 17.43 18.47
N MET A 145 -5.69 17.42 19.78
CA MET A 145 -6.17 18.56 20.52
C MET A 145 -5.19 18.98 21.60
N VAL A 146 -4.95 20.27 21.70
CA VAL A 146 -4.19 20.94 22.77
C VAL A 146 -5.03 22.00 23.44
N ARG A 147 -4.66 22.41 24.66
CA ARG A 147 -5.29 23.51 25.42
C ARG A 147 -4.31 24.63 25.73
N ARG A 148 -4.82 25.78 26.11
CA ARG A 148 -3.99 26.83 26.70
C ARG A 148 -3.89 26.66 28.23
N ILE A 149 -2.67 26.77 28.75
CA ILE A 149 -2.35 26.78 30.15
C ILE A 149 -1.53 28.07 30.38
N ASP A 150 -2.06 29.01 31.17
CA ASP A 150 -1.41 30.30 31.45
C ASP A 150 -0.95 31.06 30.18
N GLY A 151 -1.78 31.00 29.13
CA GLY A 151 -1.51 31.68 27.86
C GLY A 151 -0.62 30.90 26.88
N VAL A 152 -0.06 29.76 27.31
CA VAL A 152 0.84 28.92 26.50
C VAL A 152 0.11 27.66 26.04
N TRP A 153 0.35 27.21 24.81
CA TRP A 153 -0.17 25.93 24.34
C TRP A 153 0.49 24.75 25.06
N SER A 154 -0.29 23.78 25.49
CA SER A 154 0.14 22.59 26.25
C SER A 154 0.99 21.59 25.44
N GLY A 155 1.11 21.80 24.15
CA GLY A 155 1.94 20.98 23.26
C GLY A 155 2.49 21.79 22.08
N ARG A 156 3.59 21.30 21.48
CA ARG A 156 4.27 21.95 20.36
C ARG A 156 4.63 20.91 19.31
N TRP A 157 4.62 21.32 18.04
CA TRP A 157 5.12 20.52 16.94
C TRP A 157 6.63 20.48 16.93
N ASN A 158 7.15 19.29 16.75
CA ASN A 158 8.57 18.99 16.68
C ASN A 158 8.87 18.21 15.42
N TYR A 159 10.13 18.24 14.99
CA TYR A 159 10.68 17.63 13.78
C TYR A 159 10.20 18.31 12.48
N ALA A 160 11.17 18.67 11.64
CA ALA A 160 10.91 19.45 10.42
C ALA A 160 10.10 18.69 9.38
N VAL A 161 10.17 17.35 9.37
CA VAL A 161 9.33 16.42 8.61
C VAL A 161 9.08 15.17 9.44
N HIS A 162 8.00 14.44 9.16
CA HIS A 162 7.44 13.43 10.06
C HIS A 162 7.19 14.01 11.45
N GLU A 163 6.65 15.21 11.41
CA GLU A 163 6.41 16.03 12.61
C GLU A 163 5.44 15.36 13.58
N ALA A 164 5.67 15.57 14.85
CA ALA A 164 4.83 15.10 15.93
C ALA A 164 4.45 16.26 16.86
N LEU A 165 3.21 16.28 17.29
CA LEU A 165 2.74 17.20 18.33
C LEU A 165 3.08 16.56 19.69
N LEU A 166 4.03 17.14 20.42
CA LEU A 166 4.51 16.61 21.70
C LEU A 166 4.01 17.49 22.85
N PRO A 167 3.64 16.88 24.00
CA PRO A 167 3.25 17.65 25.17
C PRO A 167 4.46 18.39 25.75
N ASN A 168 4.21 19.55 26.36
CA ASN A 168 5.25 20.27 27.10
C ASN A 168 5.73 19.46 28.31
N ALA A 169 6.93 19.75 28.79
CA ALA A 169 7.54 19.03 29.91
C ALA A 169 6.59 18.94 31.13
N GLY A 170 6.47 17.73 31.68
CA GLY A 170 5.61 17.44 32.82
C GLY A 170 4.13 17.23 32.49
N LEU A 171 3.74 17.36 31.21
CA LEU A 171 2.40 17.03 30.73
C LEU A 171 2.40 15.69 30.02
N GLU A 172 1.23 15.05 29.89
CA GLU A 172 1.03 13.75 29.29
C GLU A 172 0.06 13.79 28.11
N SER A 173 0.06 12.74 27.30
CA SER A 173 -0.87 12.54 26.20
C SER A 173 -1.80 11.37 26.51
N VAL A 174 -3.09 11.53 26.23
CA VAL A 174 -4.10 10.48 26.32
C VAL A 174 -4.81 10.35 24.99
N GLY A 175 -5.09 9.11 24.55
CA GLY A 175 -5.78 8.82 23.30
C GLY A 175 -7.03 7.99 23.48
N GLU A 176 -8.02 8.24 22.63
CA GLU A 176 -9.23 7.42 22.50
C GLU A 176 -9.26 6.64 21.19
N GLN A 177 -10.12 5.62 21.12
CA GLN A 177 -10.24 4.73 19.94
C GLN A 177 -11.36 5.17 18.97
N THR A 178 -11.93 6.34 19.14
CA THR A 178 -12.94 6.91 18.25
C THR A 178 -12.31 7.68 17.09
N VAL A 179 -12.91 7.56 15.92
CA VAL A 179 -12.46 8.30 14.73
C VAL A 179 -12.85 9.78 14.87
N TRP A 180 -11.87 10.66 14.73
CA TRP A 180 -12.04 12.11 14.74
C TRP A 180 -12.11 12.67 13.32
N VAL A 181 -11.25 12.17 12.47
CA VAL A 181 -11.00 12.72 11.15
C VAL A 181 -10.83 11.57 10.16
N GLU A 182 -11.43 11.74 8.99
CA GLU A 182 -11.25 10.91 7.81
C GLU A 182 -10.27 11.59 6.87
N HIS A 183 -9.13 10.96 6.62
CA HIS A 183 -8.15 11.45 5.67
C HIS A 183 -8.46 10.91 4.27
N HIS A 184 -8.70 11.82 3.35
CA HIS A 184 -8.94 11.55 1.94
C HIS A 184 -7.71 11.94 1.13
N PRO A 185 -6.70 11.07 1.00
CA PRO A 185 -5.44 11.43 0.36
C PRO A 185 -5.70 12.09 -1.00
N GLY A 186 -5.29 13.33 -1.15
CA GLY A 186 -5.37 14.07 -2.38
C GLY A 186 -4.30 13.60 -3.33
N GLY A 187 -4.56 12.64 -4.19
CA GLY A 187 -3.75 12.15 -5.29
C GLY A 187 -2.23 12.03 -5.05
N TYR A 188 -1.53 11.35 -5.94
CA TYR A 188 -0.08 11.21 -5.91
C TYR A 188 0.60 12.60 -5.95
N LYS A 189 1.34 12.97 -4.89
CA LYS A 189 2.19 14.17 -4.84
C LYS A 189 3.60 13.77 -5.34
N PRO A 190 3.93 13.99 -6.62
CA PRO A 190 5.25 13.64 -7.13
C PRO A 190 6.35 14.37 -6.33
N ASN A 191 7.48 13.70 -6.10
CA ASN A 191 8.66 14.22 -5.40
C ASN A 191 8.53 14.43 -3.88
N SER A 192 7.53 13.84 -3.22
CA SER A 192 7.44 13.91 -1.74
C SER A 192 8.64 13.23 -1.06
N ALA A 193 9.11 12.11 -1.60
CA ALA A 193 10.28 11.40 -1.08
C ALA A 193 11.56 12.24 -1.18
N ASP A 194 11.83 12.86 -2.32
CA ASP A 194 13.00 13.73 -2.50
C ASP A 194 12.95 14.97 -1.60
N ARG A 195 11.75 15.54 -1.40
CA ARG A 195 11.53 16.62 -0.44
C ARG A 195 11.89 16.18 0.98
N ASN A 196 11.35 15.04 1.42
CA ASN A 196 11.58 14.52 2.75
C ASN A 196 13.05 14.20 2.98
N LEU A 197 13.72 13.53 2.02
CA LEU A 197 15.15 13.24 2.08
C LEU A 197 15.99 14.53 2.24
N ARG A 198 15.68 15.59 1.49
CA ARG A 198 16.40 16.87 1.60
C ARG A 198 16.27 17.49 2.99
N ILE A 199 15.06 17.49 3.56
CA ILE A 199 14.81 18.03 4.92
C ILE A 199 15.58 17.20 5.96
N LEU A 200 15.46 15.87 5.88
CA LEU A 200 16.09 14.95 6.84
C LEU A 200 17.60 15.02 6.79
N GLN A 201 18.20 15.16 5.59
CA GLN A 201 19.64 15.23 5.41
C GLN A 201 20.29 16.38 6.20
N GLY A 202 19.59 17.50 6.36
CA GLY A 202 20.06 18.63 7.17
C GLY A 202 20.00 18.38 8.68
N GLN A 203 19.40 17.29 9.15
CA GLN A 203 19.10 17.03 10.57
C GLN A 203 19.61 15.68 11.10
N LEU A 204 20.35 14.94 10.28
CA LEU A 204 20.78 13.57 10.60
C LEU A 204 21.62 13.43 11.88
N SER A 205 22.32 14.49 12.28
CA SER A 205 23.15 14.52 13.50
C SER A 205 22.36 14.82 14.79
N GLU A 206 21.08 15.16 14.69
CA GLU A 206 20.34 15.68 15.84
C GLU A 206 19.62 14.60 16.65
N ALA A 207 19.10 13.55 15.98
CA ALA A 207 18.40 12.47 16.67
C ALA A 207 18.30 11.20 15.82
N GLY A 208 18.26 10.04 16.48
CA GLY A 208 18.09 8.73 15.83
C GLY A 208 16.80 8.60 15.01
N LYS A 209 15.73 9.32 15.41
CA LYS A 209 14.50 9.40 14.65
C LYS A 209 14.71 9.94 13.24
N TYR A 210 15.57 10.92 13.03
CA TYR A 210 15.89 11.42 11.69
C TYR A 210 16.64 10.39 10.84
N ALA A 211 17.59 9.67 11.42
CA ALA A 211 18.27 8.56 10.74
C ALA A 211 17.28 7.46 10.36
N TYR A 212 16.31 7.15 11.24
CA TYR A 212 15.25 6.19 10.95
C TYR A 212 14.39 6.63 9.77
N TYR A 213 13.86 7.83 9.74
CA TYR A 213 13.03 8.30 8.64
C TYR A 213 13.83 8.48 7.34
N TYR A 214 15.09 8.90 7.43
CA TYR A 214 15.96 9.01 6.25
C TYR A 214 16.18 7.66 5.56
N GLN A 215 16.53 6.64 6.34
CA GLN A 215 16.66 5.29 5.79
C GLN A 215 15.32 4.75 5.24
N GLN A 216 14.20 5.07 5.88
CA GLN A 216 12.89 4.62 5.43
C GLN A 216 12.49 5.23 4.09
N GLU A 217 12.71 6.54 3.89
CA GLU A 217 12.46 7.19 2.60
C GLU A 217 13.34 6.60 1.49
N LEU A 218 14.62 6.33 1.76
CA LEU A 218 15.51 5.64 0.82
C LEU A 218 15.02 4.22 0.52
N PHE A 219 14.64 3.47 1.53
CA PHE A 219 14.19 2.09 1.41
C PHE A 219 12.89 1.99 0.59
N LEU A 220 11.90 2.82 0.88
CA LEU A 220 10.63 2.89 0.16
C LEU A 220 10.81 3.41 -1.27
N GLY A 221 11.77 4.31 -1.50
CA GLY A 221 12.18 4.79 -2.82
C GLY A 221 13.02 3.79 -3.63
N ASN A 222 13.13 2.53 -3.17
CA ASN A 222 13.93 1.45 -3.78
C ASN A 222 15.45 1.75 -3.87
N ARG A 223 15.96 2.69 -3.06
CA ARG A 223 17.39 3.04 -2.93
C ARG A 223 18.03 2.23 -1.79
N ARG A 224 17.89 0.90 -1.83
CA ARG A 224 18.22 0.01 -0.71
C ARG A 224 19.69 0.03 -0.32
N THR A 225 20.60 0.09 -1.29
CA THR A 225 22.05 0.17 -1.04
C THR A 225 22.42 1.44 -0.27
N GLU A 226 21.75 2.55 -0.56
CA GLU A 226 21.97 3.81 0.16
C GLU A 226 21.29 3.81 1.53
N SER A 227 20.16 3.09 1.67
CA SER A 227 19.42 2.94 2.92
C SER A 227 20.18 2.10 3.95
N GLU A 228 20.95 1.09 3.54
CA GLU A 228 21.54 0.10 4.43
C GLU A 228 22.41 0.70 5.54
N PRO A 229 23.40 1.60 5.29
CA PRO A 229 24.21 2.19 6.35
C PRO A 229 23.38 3.05 7.32
N TRP A 230 22.36 3.76 6.84
CA TRP A 230 21.45 4.55 7.68
C TRP A 230 20.50 3.69 8.50
N SER A 231 20.11 2.53 7.97
CA SER A 231 19.35 1.53 8.72
C SER A 231 20.17 1.00 9.90
N HIS A 232 21.48 0.76 9.71
CA HIS A 232 22.36 0.41 10.81
C HIS A 232 22.44 1.52 11.87
N VAL A 233 22.68 2.77 11.44
CA VAL A 233 22.73 3.93 12.36
C VAL A 233 21.43 4.04 13.16
N ALA A 234 20.29 3.95 12.51
CA ALA A 234 18.98 4.03 13.16
C ALA A 234 18.73 2.88 14.15
N ALA A 235 19.20 1.65 13.83
CA ALA A 235 19.01 0.48 14.69
C ALA A 235 19.84 0.53 15.99
N VAL A 236 20.99 1.21 15.98
CA VAL A 236 21.94 1.24 17.12
C VAL A 236 22.01 2.60 17.80
N TRP A 237 21.25 3.59 17.39
CA TRP A 237 21.30 4.94 17.94
C TRP A 237 20.96 4.93 19.43
N PRO A 238 21.80 5.53 20.29
CA PRO A 238 21.53 5.59 21.72
C PRO A 238 20.21 6.30 22.05
N GLY A 239 19.34 5.62 22.79
CA GLY A 239 18.02 6.17 23.15
C GLY A 239 16.96 6.10 22.03
N GLN A 240 17.24 5.38 20.91
CA GLN A 240 16.22 5.13 19.90
C GLN A 240 15.03 4.36 20.48
N GLU A 241 13.84 4.71 20.04
CA GLU A 241 12.64 3.96 20.38
C GLU A 241 12.76 2.50 19.90
N ALA A 242 12.48 1.54 20.78
CA ALA A 242 12.69 0.11 20.52
C ALA A 242 12.00 -0.39 19.25
N THR A 243 10.80 0.13 18.96
CA THR A 243 10.04 -0.22 17.75
C THR A 243 10.74 0.26 16.48
N LEU A 244 11.25 1.49 16.48
CA LEU A 244 11.97 2.07 15.35
C LEU A 244 13.33 1.38 15.14
N ALA A 245 14.03 1.04 16.24
CA ALA A 245 15.29 0.30 16.19
C ALA A 245 15.10 -1.10 15.59
N TYR A 246 14.07 -1.82 16.01
CA TYR A 246 13.72 -3.13 15.45
C TYR A 246 13.44 -3.07 13.94
N GLU A 247 12.63 -2.12 13.52
CA GLU A 247 12.27 -1.99 12.10
C GLU A 247 13.48 -1.58 11.26
N ALA A 248 14.30 -0.65 11.75
CA ALA A 248 15.56 -0.30 11.09
C ALA A 248 16.48 -1.50 10.93
N ALA A 249 16.58 -2.38 11.94
CA ALA A 249 17.34 -3.62 11.85
C ALA A 249 16.78 -4.60 10.80
N CYS A 250 15.47 -4.72 10.68
CA CYS A 250 14.83 -5.50 9.62
C CYS A 250 15.09 -4.91 8.23
N ASN A 251 15.04 -3.59 8.09
CA ASN A 251 15.33 -2.90 6.83
C ASN A 251 16.80 -3.03 6.42
N GLN A 252 17.73 -2.93 7.39
CA GLN A 252 19.15 -3.21 7.17
C GLN A 252 19.36 -4.61 6.60
N ALA A 253 18.80 -5.62 7.25
CA ALA A 253 18.86 -7.00 6.78
C ALA A 253 18.31 -7.13 5.35
N THR A 254 17.15 -6.54 5.07
CA THR A 254 16.52 -6.60 3.74
C THR A 254 17.34 -5.90 2.65
N ALA A 255 18.09 -4.84 2.99
CA ALA A 255 18.94 -4.10 2.05
C ALA A 255 20.29 -4.81 1.79
N THR A 256 20.73 -5.66 2.70
CA THR A 256 22.04 -6.35 2.64
C THR A 256 22.03 -7.42 1.54
N GLN A 257 23.07 -7.42 0.67
CA GLN A 257 23.17 -8.34 -0.47
C GLN A 257 23.64 -9.74 -0.05
N ASP A 258 24.62 -9.84 0.86
CA ASP A 258 25.13 -11.12 1.33
C ASP A 258 24.10 -11.85 2.19
N ARG A 259 23.72 -13.07 1.78
CA ARG A 259 22.72 -13.89 2.46
C ARG A 259 23.13 -14.25 3.89
N THR A 260 24.39 -14.56 4.13
CA THR A 260 24.86 -14.97 5.45
C THR A 260 24.79 -13.81 6.44
N VAL A 261 25.23 -12.63 6.00
CA VAL A 261 25.12 -11.39 6.77
C VAL A 261 23.66 -11.05 7.03
N ARG A 262 22.82 -11.16 6.01
CA ARG A 262 21.38 -10.88 6.09
C ARG A 262 20.68 -11.77 7.12
N ILE A 263 20.96 -13.06 7.14
CA ILE A 263 20.43 -14.00 8.15
C ILE A 263 20.84 -13.57 9.55
N GLY A 264 22.12 -13.26 9.78
CA GLY A 264 22.61 -12.79 11.08
C GLY A 264 21.91 -11.51 11.55
N LEU A 265 21.62 -10.59 10.63
CA LEU A 265 20.89 -9.35 10.94
C LEU A 265 19.43 -9.61 11.29
N TYR A 266 18.73 -10.52 10.59
CA TYR A 266 17.36 -10.92 10.97
C TYR A 266 17.31 -11.63 12.31
N GLN A 267 18.31 -12.49 12.64
CA GLN A 267 18.43 -13.11 13.95
C GLN A 267 18.58 -12.06 15.06
N LYS A 268 19.44 -11.06 14.83
CA LYS A 268 19.60 -9.93 15.75
C LYS A 268 18.32 -9.13 15.92
N ALA A 269 17.63 -8.80 14.83
CA ALA A 269 16.33 -8.12 14.87
C ALA A 269 15.31 -8.93 15.67
N HIS A 270 15.21 -10.25 15.46
CA HIS A 270 14.34 -11.10 16.25
C HIS A 270 14.67 -11.08 17.75
N GLN A 271 15.94 -11.07 18.13
CA GLN A 271 16.35 -10.93 19.52
C GLN A 271 15.96 -9.58 20.13
N MET A 272 15.95 -8.49 19.34
CA MET A 272 15.50 -7.17 19.80
C MET A 272 13.99 -7.14 20.13
N ASN A 273 13.19 -7.87 19.37
CA ASN A 273 11.74 -7.96 19.62
C ASN A 273 11.20 -9.34 19.23
N PRO A 274 11.29 -10.33 20.13
CA PRO A 274 10.83 -11.71 19.85
C PRO A 274 9.31 -11.83 19.66
N GLY A 275 8.53 -10.85 20.14
CA GLY A 275 7.08 -10.80 20.00
C GLY A 275 6.60 -10.32 18.63
N ARG A 276 7.51 -9.87 17.74
CA ARG A 276 7.18 -9.43 16.39
C ARG A 276 7.43 -10.55 15.37
N ARG A 277 6.53 -10.67 14.41
CA ARG A 277 6.52 -11.75 13.40
C ARG A 277 7.50 -11.51 12.25
N GLU A 278 7.80 -10.25 11.92
CA GLU A 278 8.49 -9.90 10.68
C GLU A 278 9.89 -10.51 10.56
N ALA A 279 10.75 -10.35 11.58
CA ALA A 279 12.13 -10.86 11.51
C ALA A 279 12.19 -12.39 11.34
N ILE A 280 11.35 -13.13 12.09
CA ILE A 280 11.28 -14.60 12.00
C ILE A 280 10.66 -15.07 10.67
N TYR A 281 9.70 -14.32 10.13
CA TYR A 281 9.16 -14.55 8.79
C TYR A 281 10.24 -14.37 7.71
N PHE A 282 11.04 -13.30 7.79
CA PHE A 282 12.12 -13.06 6.83
C PHE A 282 13.21 -14.13 6.91
N LEU A 283 13.55 -14.62 8.12
CA LEU A 283 14.42 -15.78 8.28
C LEU A 283 13.86 -17.01 7.56
N ALA A 284 12.60 -17.31 7.75
CA ALA A 284 11.95 -18.44 7.08
C ALA A 284 11.96 -18.30 5.56
N ARG A 285 11.79 -17.08 5.05
CA ARG A 285 11.86 -16.79 3.60
C ARG A 285 13.27 -17.04 3.05
N GLU A 286 14.32 -16.69 3.80
CA GLU A 286 15.71 -17.00 3.42
C GLU A 286 15.96 -18.51 3.36
N GLU A 287 15.42 -19.29 4.31
CA GLU A 287 15.53 -20.74 4.30
C GLU A 287 14.75 -21.38 3.15
N ALA A 288 13.52 -20.93 2.91
CA ALA A 288 12.71 -21.40 1.80
C ALA A 288 13.36 -21.12 0.43
N SER A 289 14.05 -19.99 0.28
CA SER A 289 14.69 -19.58 -0.98
C SER A 289 15.82 -20.53 -1.43
N VAL A 290 16.39 -21.29 -0.52
CA VAL A 290 17.43 -22.31 -0.81
C VAL A 290 16.90 -23.73 -0.68
N GLY A 291 15.58 -23.91 -0.58
CA GLY A 291 14.93 -25.23 -0.46
C GLY A 291 15.01 -25.87 0.94
N ALA A 292 15.47 -25.17 1.95
CA ALA A 292 15.54 -25.64 3.34
C ALA A 292 14.14 -25.56 4.01
N TRP A 293 13.16 -26.28 3.42
CA TRP A 293 11.74 -26.17 3.77
C TRP A 293 11.43 -26.63 5.20
N LEU A 294 12.16 -27.60 5.76
CA LEU A 294 11.95 -28.03 7.14
C LEU A 294 12.29 -26.93 8.14
N GLN A 295 13.40 -26.21 7.90
CA GLN A 295 13.82 -25.06 8.70
C GLN A 295 12.80 -23.93 8.57
N ALA A 296 12.38 -23.62 7.33
CA ALA A 296 11.35 -22.62 7.07
C ALA A 296 10.03 -22.97 7.79
N TYR A 297 9.59 -24.24 7.76
CA TYR A 297 8.40 -24.71 8.45
C TYR A 297 8.45 -24.43 9.95
N HIS A 298 9.55 -24.78 10.64
CA HIS A 298 9.68 -24.55 12.08
C HIS A 298 9.68 -23.06 12.44
N LEU A 299 10.36 -22.23 11.66
CA LEU A 299 10.39 -20.78 11.84
C LEU A 299 8.98 -20.19 11.65
N LEU A 300 8.25 -20.60 10.60
CA LEU A 300 6.90 -20.11 10.33
C LEU A 300 5.89 -20.58 11.38
N LYS A 301 6.02 -21.81 11.84
CA LYS A 301 5.21 -22.31 12.95
C LYS A 301 5.38 -21.45 14.21
N SER A 302 6.62 -21.05 14.50
CA SER A 302 6.94 -20.12 15.58
C SER A 302 6.42 -18.70 15.30
N ALA A 303 6.50 -18.23 14.05
CA ALA A 303 5.97 -16.92 13.66
C ALA A 303 4.44 -16.84 13.82
N MET A 304 3.71 -17.91 13.49
CA MET A 304 2.25 -17.95 13.56
C MET A 304 1.67 -17.83 14.97
N VAL A 305 2.42 -18.19 16.00
CA VAL A 305 1.97 -18.02 17.39
C VAL A 305 2.21 -16.62 17.94
N GLN A 306 2.99 -15.79 17.23
CA GLN A 306 3.18 -14.38 17.62
C GLN A 306 1.89 -13.60 17.36
N PRO A 307 1.42 -12.80 18.33
CA PRO A 307 0.19 -12.05 18.18
C PRO A 307 0.30 -11.01 17.06
N ASP A 308 -0.85 -10.71 16.46
CA ASP A 308 -0.95 -9.53 15.60
C ASP A 308 -0.91 -8.28 16.48
N PRO A 309 0.04 -7.36 16.26
CA PRO A 309 0.12 -6.11 17.03
C PRO A 309 -1.07 -5.17 16.76
N GLY A 310 -1.90 -5.51 15.78
CA GLY A 310 -3.06 -4.70 15.38
C GLY A 310 -2.64 -3.39 14.71
N VAL A 311 -3.64 -2.55 14.48
CA VAL A 311 -3.46 -1.23 13.81
C VAL A 311 -2.75 -0.18 14.68
N LYS A 312 -2.46 -0.51 15.94
CA LYS A 312 -1.81 0.41 16.88
C LYS A 312 -0.33 0.64 16.59
N ILE A 313 0.33 -0.36 16.02
CA ILE A 313 1.74 -0.24 15.58
C ILE A 313 1.73 0.14 14.10
N TRP A 314 1.77 1.42 13.83
CA TRP A 314 1.65 1.98 12.47
C TRP A 314 2.78 1.55 11.52
N ASN A 315 3.95 1.19 12.04
CA ASN A 315 5.10 0.72 11.29
C ASN A 315 5.22 -0.81 11.21
N ALA A 316 4.22 -1.59 11.71
CA ALA A 316 4.18 -3.02 11.47
C ALA A 316 4.00 -3.30 9.96
N GLN A 317 4.78 -4.24 9.42
CA GLN A 317 4.60 -4.68 8.05
C GLN A 317 3.32 -5.52 7.96
N ARG A 318 2.18 -4.86 7.80
CA ARG A 318 0.84 -5.47 7.83
C ARG A 318 0.72 -6.68 6.93
N THR A 319 1.35 -6.65 5.76
CA THR A 319 1.29 -7.76 4.80
C THR A 319 1.85 -9.08 5.37
N VAL A 320 2.83 -9.01 6.29
CA VAL A 320 3.35 -10.19 6.99
C VAL A 320 2.29 -10.82 7.90
N TYR A 321 1.44 -10.00 8.52
CA TYR A 321 0.36 -10.47 9.40
C TYR A 321 -0.88 -10.87 8.61
N ASP A 322 -1.19 -10.15 7.54
CA ASP A 322 -2.42 -10.33 6.76
C ASP A 322 -2.35 -11.57 5.85
N PHE A 323 -1.21 -11.85 5.19
CA PHE A 323 -1.11 -12.97 4.27
C PHE A 323 0.29 -13.57 4.05
N GLU A 324 1.39 -12.78 4.03
CA GLU A 324 2.71 -13.28 3.59
C GLU A 324 3.22 -14.47 4.43
N CYS A 325 3.08 -14.37 5.76
CA CYS A 325 3.49 -15.44 6.67
C CYS A 325 2.62 -16.69 6.50
N ILE A 326 1.30 -16.50 6.35
CA ILE A 326 0.34 -17.60 6.14
C ILE A 326 0.63 -18.31 4.83
N ASP A 327 0.82 -17.55 3.76
CA ASP A 327 1.07 -18.06 2.41
C ASP A 327 2.35 -18.89 2.34
N LEU A 328 3.45 -18.39 2.91
CA LEU A 328 4.71 -19.11 2.98
C LEU A 328 4.61 -20.33 3.91
N TYR A 329 3.83 -20.26 5.00
CA TYR A 329 3.63 -21.38 5.90
C TYR A 329 2.84 -22.51 5.22
N LEU A 330 1.81 -22.19 4.45
CA LEU A 330 1.08 -23.19 3.64
C LEU A 330 2.02 -23.89 2.65
N ALA A 331 2.91 -23.12 1.99
CA ALA A 331 3.91 -23.70 1.09
C ALA A 331 4.89 -24.61 1.84
N ALA A 332 5.34 -24.21 3.03
CA ALA A 332 6.24 -25.01 3.86
C ALA A 332 5.56 -26.29 4.37
N CYS A 333 4.31 -26.24 4.83
CA CYS A 333 3.53 -27.40 5.21
C CYS A 333 3.46 -28.43 4.07
N LYS A 334 3.14 -27.98 2.85
CA LYS A 334 3.10 -28.85 1.66
C LYS A 334 4.47 -29.46 1.35
N ALA A 335 5.53 -28.67 1.48
CA ALA A 335 6.90 -29.12 1.21
C ALA A 335 7.38 -30.21 2.17
N VAL A 336 6.98 -30.15 3.45
CA VAL A 336 7.34 -31.16 4.45
C VAL A 336 6.30 -32.30 4.58
N GLY A 337 5.19 -32.22 3.84
CA GLY A 337 4.14 -33.24 3.83
C GLY A 337 3.14 -33.15 5.01
N ASP A 338 3.12 -32.03 5.75
CA ASP A 338 2.14 -31.80 6.82
C ASP A 338 0.83 -31.23 6.25
N THR A 339 0.07 -32.10 5.58
CA THR A 339 -1.21 -31.74 4.96
C THR A 339 -2.27 -31.38 6.01
N THR A 340 -2.23 -31.97 7.19
CA THR A 340 -3.18 -31.71 8.28
C THR A 340 -3.06 -30.25 8.76
N GLU A 341 -1.84 -29.78 9.00
CA GLU A 341 -1.62 -28.40 9.41
C GLU A 341 -1.93 -27.43 8.25
N ALA A 342 -1.60 -27.80 7.00
CA ALA A 342 -1.94 -26.99 5.82
C ALA A 342 -3.47 -26.78 5.72
N ASP A 343 -4.26 -27.85 5.81
CA ASP A 343 -5.73 -27.79 5.74
C ASP A 343 -6.31 -26.94 6.88
N LYS A 344 -5.77 -27.10 8.10
CA LYS A 344 -6.19 -26.30 9.26
C LYS A 344 -5.94 -24.80 9.04
N ILE A 345 -4.75 -24.44 8.57
CA ILE A 345 -4.36 -23.05 8.33
C ILE A 345 -5.18 -22.46 7.18
N GLU A 346 -5.34 -23.17 6.06
CA GLU A 346 -6.15 -22.73 4.94
C GLU A 346 -7.61 -22.52 5.35
N LYS A 347 -8.18 -23.48 6.11
CA LYS A 347 -9.53 -23.36 6.64
C LYS A 347 -9.68 -22.15 7.57
N MET A 348 -8.73 -21.93 8.47
CA MET A 348 -8.72 -20.77 9.36
C MET A 348 -8.66 -19.45 8.58
N TRP A 349 -7.78 -19.36 7.59
CA TRP A 349 -7.58 -18.15 6.80
C TRP A 349 -8.79 -17.83 5.93
N ARG A 350 -9.44 -18.88 5.37
CA ARG A 350 -10.61 -18.74 4.50
C ARG A 350 -11.95 -18.90 5.21
N ALA A 351 -11.96 -19.19 6.51
CA ALA A 351 -13.16 -19.65 7.24
C ALA A 351 -14.35 -18.66 7.19
N GLN A 352 -14.14 -17.42 6.81
CA GLN A 352 -15.20 -16.41 6.76
C GLN A 352 -15.39 -15.77 5.38
N LYS A 353 -14.62 -16.18 4.35
CA LYS A 353 -14.63 -15.50 3.06
C LYS A 353 -14.48 -16.50 1.91
N PRO A 354 -15.55 -16.78 1.16
CA PRO A 354 -15.46 -17.62 -0.03
C PRO A 354 -14.52 -16.97 -1.07
N VAL A 355 -13.87 -17.80 -1.89
CA VAL A 355 -13.06 -17.33 -3.00
C VAL A 355 -13.95 -16.56 -3.97
N LYS A 356 -13.61 -15.30 -4.21
CA LYS A 356 -14.33 -14.40 -5.09
C LYS A 356 -13.61 -14.18 -6.41
N ILE A 357 -12.30 -14.13 -6.37
CA ILE A 357 -11.44 -13.87 -7.52
C ILE A 357 -10.41 -14.98 -7.68
N SER A 358 -10.24 -15.48 -8.91
CA SER A 358 -9.17 -16.41 -9.28
C SER A 358 -8.22 -15.74 -10.26
N VAL A 359 -6.94 -15.62 -9.89
CA VAL A 359 -5.88 -15.19 -10.81
C VAL A 359 -5.21 -16.43 -11.40
N CYS A 360 -5.42 -16.64 -12.69
CA CYS A 360 -4.87 -17.73 -13.48
C CYS A 360 -3.50 -17.30 -14.05
N HIS A 361 -2.40 -17.76 -13.47
CA HIS A 361 -1.06 -17.29 -13.79
C HIS A 361 -0.28 -18.37 -14.56
N ALA A 362 -0.16 -18.19 -15.86
CA ALA A 362 0.73 -18.99 -16.68
C ALA A 362 2.16 -18.46 -16.57
N THR A 363 3.13 -19.34 -16.26
CA THR A 363 4.54 -18.96 -16.17
C THR A 363 5.44 -20.09 -16.65
N ARG A 364 6.59 -19.72 -17.27
CA ARG A 364 7.62 -20.63 -17.74
C ARG A 364 9.00 -20.03 -17.50
N GLY A 365 9.88 -20.80 -16.87
CA GLY A 365 11.27 -20.41 -16.63
C GLY A 365 11.51 -19.28 -15.64
N ARG A 366 10.45 -18.65 -15.09
CA ARG A 366 10.47 -17.45 -14.24
C ARG A 366 9.73 -17.62 -12.90
N PRO A 367 10.04 -18.67 -12.11
CA PRO A 367 9.29 -18.95 -10.88
C PRO A 367 9.40 -17.84 -9.83
N GLN A 368 10.55 -17.15 -9.75
CA GLN A 368 10.74 -16.09 -8.77
C GLN A 368 9.94 -14.83 -9.15
N GLU A 369 9.92 -14.49 -10.43
CA GLU A 369 9.12 -13.39 -10.98
C GLU A 369 7.63 -13.65 -10.74
N ALA A 370 7.16 -14.88 -10.98
CA ALA A 370 5.78 -15.28 -10.72
C ALA A 370 5.40 -15.17 -9.22
N ILE A 371 6.28 -15.57 -8.31
CA ILE A 371 6.08 -15.39 -6.86
C ILE A 371 6.06 -13.89 -6.50
N ASN A 372 6.96 -13.10 -7.06
CA ASN A 372 7.00 -11.65 -6.82
C ASN A 372 5.73 -10.95 -7.33
N ALA A 373 5.23 -11.32 -8.51
CA ALA A 373 3.96 -10.81 -9.04
C ALA A 373 2.80 -11.12 -8.09
N ARG A 374 2.66 -12.36 -7.63
CA ARG A 374 1.64 -12.73 -6.64
C ARG A 374 1.74 -11.87 -5.38
N ILE A 375 2.94 -11.72 -4.80
CA ILE A 375 3.15 -10.91 -3.60
C ILE A 375 2.72 -9.46 -3.85
N LEU A 376 3.10 -8.89 -4.99
CA LEU A 376 2.72 -7.52 -5.37
C LEU A 376 1.20 -7.35 -5.45
N TRP A 377 0.52 -8.25 -6.17
CA TRP A 377 -0.92 -8.20 -6.34
C TRP A 377 -1.66 -8.35 -5.01
N MET A 378 -1.24 -9.30 -4.17
CA MET A 378 -1.83 -9.52 -2.85
C MET A 378 -1.61 -8.34 -1.91
N LYS A 379 -0.43 -7.68 -1.97
CA LYS A 379 -0.15 -6.45 -1.20
C LYS A 379 -1.09 -5.30 -1.56
N LYS A 380 -1.46 -5.20 -2.83
CA LYS A 380 -2.35 -4.16 -3.34
C LYS A 380 -3.83 -4.51 -3.26
N ALA A 381 -4.18 -5.72 -2.87
CA ALA A 381 -5.56 -6.13 -2.66
C ALA A 381 -6.13 -5.60 -1.33
N ALA A 382 -7.40 -5.23 -1.33
CA ALA A 382 -8.14 -4.88 -0.11
C ALA A 382 -8.45 -6.11 0.73
N ASP A 383 -8.77 -7.25 0.07
CA ASP A 383 -9.14 -8.51 0.72
C ASP A 383 -8.40 -9.73 0.12
N PRO A 384 -7.11 -9.93 0.46
CA PRO A 384 -6.32 -11.04 -0.06
C PRO A 384 -6.92 -12.43 0.24
N ALA A 385 -7.69 -12.58 1.33
CA ALA A 385 -8.27 -13.86 1.72
C ALA A 385 -9.39 -14.33 0.75
N SER A 386 -10.01 -13.42 0.01
CA SER A 386 -11.01 -13.74 -1.02
C SER A 386 -10.42 -14.07 -2.39
N ILE A 387 -9.09 -14.04 -2.53
CA ILE A 387 -8.38 -14.27 -3.77
C ILE A 387 -7.69 -15.64 -3.73
N GLU A 388 -7.84 -16.43 -4.78
CA GLU A 388 -6.97 -17.56 -5.03
C GLU A 388 -6.01 -17.26 -6.18
N TRP A 389 -4.82 -17.81 -6.10
CA TRP A 389 -3.79 -17.70 -7.12
C TRP A 389 -3.40 -19.07 -7.62
N ILE A 390 -3.59 -19.30 -8.91
CA ILE A 390 -3.38 -20.59 -9.55
C ILE A 390 -2.20 -20.46 -10.50
N TYR A 391 -1.04 -20.99 -10.10
CA TYR A 391 0.08 -21.13 -11.01
C TYR A 391 -0.15 -22.30 -11.95
N SER A 392 0.04 -22.10 -13.23
CA SER A 392 0.01 -23.15 -14.24
C SER A 392 1.30 -23.14 -15.04
N VAL A 393 2.02 -24.25 -15.03
CA VAL A 393 3.33 -24.42 -15.62
C VAL A 393 3.31 -25.53 -16.70
N ASP A 394 4.26 -25.48 -17.61
CA ASP A 394 4.40 -26.54 -18.62
C ASP A 394 5.18 -27.73 -18.03
N ASP A 395 4.84 -28.96 -18.44
CA ASP A 395 5.48 -30.18 -17.94
C ASP A 395 6.99 -30.24 -18.27
N ASP A 396 7.40 -29.56 -19.34
CA ASP A 396 8.78 -29.49 -19.80
C ASP A 396 9.54 -28.25 -19.28
N ASP A 397 8.96 -27.46 -18.39
CA ASP A 397 9.66 -26.34 -17.74
C ASP A 397 10.65 -26.88 -16.71
N PRO A 398 11.98 -26.68 -16.92
CA PRO A 398 13.00 -27.19 -16.01
C PRO A 398 12.91 -26.58 -14.60
N LYS A 399 12.20 -25.46 -14.44
CA LYS A 399 12.02 -24.76 -13.16
C LYS A 399 10.63 -24.97 -12.54
N ALA A 400 9.75 -25.76 -13.15
CA ALA A 400 8.39 -26.01 -12.67
C ALA A 400 8.35 -26.50 -11.21
N SER A 401 9.35 -27.29 -10.79
CA SER A 401 9.45 -27.81 -9.43
C SER A 401 9.51 -26.73 -8.34
N MET A 402 10.02 -25.54 -8.67
CA MET A 402 10.11 -24.42 -7.72
C MET A 402 8.73 -23.87 -7.32
N LEU A 403 7.71 -24.05 -8.15
CA LEU A 403 6.33 -23.61 -7.86
C LEU A 403 5.44 -24.74 -7.28
N LYS A 404 5.93 -25.98 -7.22
CA LYS A 404 5.16 -27.11 -6.73
C LYS A 404 4.60 -26.88 -5.31
N ASN A 405 5.41 -26.36 -4.41
CA ASN A 405 5.01 -26.10 -3.03
C ASN A 405 4.02 -24.92 -2.90
N TRP A 406 3.96 -24.06 -3.93
CA TRP A 406 2.98 -22.98 -4.05
C TRP A 406 1.65 -23.45 -4.67
N GLY A 407 1.49 -24.76 -4.88
CA GLY A 407 0.26 -25.33 -5.40
C GLY A 407 0.10 -25.17 -6.91
N SER A 408 1.21 -25.14 -7.66
CA SER A 408 1.14 -25.11 -9.14
C SER A 408 0.51 -26.37 -9.69
N ILE A 409 -0.26 -26.20 -10.77
CA ILE A 409 -0.72 -27.29 -11.63
C ILE A 409 0.18 -27.32 -12.89
N SER A 410 0.35 -28.50 -13.46
CA SER A 410 1.18 -28.66 -14.67
C SER A 410 0.44 -29.40 -15.77
N GLY A 411 0.93 -29.27 -16.99
CA GLY A 411 0.39 -29.98 -18.15
C GLY A 411 1.13 -29.62 -19.44
N LYS A 412 0.76 -30.29 -20.50
CA LYS A 412 1.33 -30.03 -21.83
C LYS A 412 0.77 -28.75 -22.44
N GLY A 413 1.54 -28.16 -23.34
CA GLY A 413 1.18 -26.95 -24.07
C GLY A 413 1.99 -25.73 -23.66
N GLY A 414 1.66 -24.58 -24.19
CA GLY A 414 2.27 -23.28 -23.86
C GLY A 414 1.36 -22.41 -22.99
N CYS A 415 1.49 -21.09 -23.13
CA CYS A 415 0.81 -20.14 -22.26
C CYS A 415 -0.73 -20.19 -22.37
N ILE A 416 -1.29 -20.46 -23.55
CA ILE A 416 -2.73 -20.60 -23.76
C ILE A 416 -3.28 -21.83 -23.05
N ALA A 417 -2.62 -22.98 -23.22
CA ALA A 417 -2.99 -24.20 -22.50
C ALA A 417 -2.87 -24.01 -20.99
N ALA A 418 -1.84 -23.29 -20.53
CA ALA A 418 -1.61 -23.01 -19.13
C ALA A 418 -2.71 -22.10 -18.52
N TRP A 419 -3.10 -21.01 -19.19
CA TRP A 419 -4.21 -20.16 -18.73
C TRP A 419 -5.54 -20.90 -18.73
N ASN A 420 -5.86 -21.65 -19.79
CA ASN A 420 -7.09 -22.43 -19.87
C ASN A 420 -7.16 -23.48 -18.75
N ARG A 421 -6.08 -24.23 -18.52
CA ARG A 421 -5.98 -25.23 -17.43
C ARG A 421 -6.16 -24.62 -16.05
N ALA A 422 -5.61 -23.41 -15.82
CA ALA A 422 -5.82 -22.69 -14.57
C ALA A 422 -7.29 -22.22 -14.43
N ALA A 423 -7.91 -21.76 -15.51
CA ALA A 423 -9.29 -21.32 -15.53
C ALA A 423 -10.30 -22.45 -15.28
N GLU A 424 -10.00 -23.69 -15.71
CA GLU A 424 -10.84 -24.88 -15.45
C GLU A 424 -10.98 -25.20 -13.96
N VAL A 425 -9.92 -25.03 -13.17
CA VAL A 425 -9.92 -25.31 -11.74
C VAL A 425 -10.27 -24.09 -10.88
N ALA A 426 -10.47 -22.94 -11.49
CA ALA A 426 -10.76 -21.69 -10.81
C ALA A 426 -12.12 -21.72 -10.10
N ARG A 427 -12.13 -21.33 -8.82
CA ARG A 427 -13.32 -21.33 -7.95
C ARG A 427 -14.01 -19.95 -7.92
N GLY A 428 -13.27 -18.88 -8.18
CA GLY A 428 -13.76 -17.51 -8.09
C GLY A 428 -14.86 -17.20 -9.09
N GLU A 429 -15.70 -16.22 -8.77
CA GLU A 429 -16.73 -15.69 -9.66
C GLU A 429 -16.15 -14.72 -10.70
N ILE A 430 -14.95 -14.21 -10.45
CA ILE A 430 -14.15 -13.35 -11.34
C ILE A 430 -12.87 -14.10 -11.67
N ILE A 431 -12.58 -14.24 -12.96
CA ILE A 431 -11.38 -14.91 -13.48
C ILE A 431 -10.48 -13.88 -14.12
N ILE A 432 -9.21 -13.91 -13.80
CA ILE A 432 -8.21 -12.95 -14.30
C ILE A 432 -7.04 -13.69 -14.91
N GLN A 433 -6.64 -13.29 -16.10
CA GLN A 433 -5.38 -13.67 -16.71
C GLN A 433 -4.22 -13.02 -15.94
N GLY A 434 -3.38 -13.83 -15.30
CA GLY A 434 -2.18 -13.39 -14.59
C GLY A 434 -0.91 -13.59 -15.42
N SER A 435 0.06 -12.71 -15.21
CA SER A 435 1.41 -12.76 -15.79
C SER A 435 2.41 -12.05 -14.87
N ASP A 436 3.71 -12.23 -15.13
CA ASP A 436 4.80 -11.72 -14.28
C ASP A 436 4.96 -10.19 -14.31
N ASP A 437 4.43 -9.53 -15.34
CA ASP A 437 4.75 -8.16 -15.75
C ASP A 437 3.59 -7.17 -15.61
N TRP A 438 2.53 -7.53 -14.88
CA TRP A 438 1.43 -6.64 -14.59
C TRP A 438 1.49 -6.07 -13.17
N ASP A 439 1.29 -4.76 -13.06
CA ASP A 439 1.19 -4.03 -11.80
C ASP A 439 -0.23 -3.49 -11.59
N PRO A 440 -1.04 -4.09 -10.68
CA PRO A 440 -2.41 -3.66 -10.44
C PRO A 440 -2.48 -2.34 -9.65
N PRO A 441 -3.58 -1.58 -9.76
CA PRO A 441 -3.83 -0.43 -8.88
C PRO A 441 -4.08 -0.89 -7.43
N LEU A 442 -3.95 0.04 -6.48
CA LEU A 442 -4.28 -0.24 -5.09
C LEU A 442 -5.77 -0.59 -4.95
N HIS A 443 -6.09 -1.62 -4.15
CA HIS A 443 -7.46 -2.15 -3.94
C HIS A 443 -8.15 -2.64 -5.22
N TRP A 444 -7.37 -3.13 -6.16
CA TRP A 444 -7.82 -3.61 -7.46
C TRP A 444 -8.98 -4.62 -7.37
N ASP A 445 -8.95 -5.52 -6.40
CA ASP A 445 -9.96 -6.55 -6.14
C ASP A 445 -11.35 -5.95 -5.86
N THR A 446 -11.41 -4.91 -5.05
CA THR A 446 -12.65 -4.17 -4.75
C THR A 446 -13.11 -3.38 -5.96
N ILE A 447 -12.19 -2.67 -6.63
CA ILE A 447 -12.50 -1.80 -7.76
C ILE A 447 -13.08 -2.60 -8.93
N ILE A 448 -12.44 -3.73 -9.32
CA ILE A 448 -12.96 -4.55 -10.42
C ILE A 448 -14.28 -5.24 -10.06
N THR A 449 -14.42 -5.68 -8.80
CA THR A 449 -15.66 -6.31 -8.32
C THR A 449 -16.84 -5.34 -8.39
N GLN A 450 -16.65 -4.10 -7.94
CA GLN A 450 -17.69 -3.07 -8.02
C GLN A 450 -18.04 -2.73 -9.47
N ARG A 451 -17.04 -2.62 -10.35
CA ARG A 451 -17.27 -2.32 -11.77
C ARG A 451 -17.98 -3.46 -12.50
N LEU A 452 -17.62 -4.70 -12.18
CA LEU A 452 -18.29 -5.87 -12.77
C LEU A 452 -19.75 -6.03 -12.29
N GLY A 453 -20.11 -5.60 -11.08
CA GLY A 453 -21.50 -5.60 -10.58
C GLY A 453 -22.11 -6.99 -10.49
N ASP A 454 -23.23 -7.24 -11.22
CA ASP A 454 -23.96 -8.53 -11.22
C ASP A 454 -23.13 -9.66 -11.84
N LEU A 455 -22.52 -10.49 -11.00
CA LEU A 455 -21.62 -11.57 -11.43
C LEU A 455 -22.31 -12.77 -12.08
N SER A 456 -23.65 -12.83 -12.05
CA SER A 456 -24.42 -13.93 -12.66
C SER A 456 -24.50 -13.88 -14.19
N LYS A 457 -24.22 -12.72 -14.79
CA LYS A 457 -24.31 -12.49 -16.24
C LYS A 457 -22.92 -12.53 -16.91
N PRO A 458 -22.82 -13.01 -18.15
CA PRO A 458 -21.56 -12.96 -18.90
C PRO A 458 -21.06 -11.51 -19.05
N ALA A 459 -19.78 -11.26 -18.73
CA ALA A 459 -19.13 -9.98 -18.99
C ALA A 459 -17.61 -10.09 -18.98
N VAL A 460 -16.98 -9.14 -19.68
CA VAL A 460 -15.53 -8.90 -19.71
C VAL A 460 -15.27 -7.45 -19.34
N LEU A 461 -14.25 -7.19 -18.52
CA LEU A 461 -13.89 -5.85 -18.09
C LEU A 461 -12.75 -5.28 -18.94
N ALA A 462 -12.98 -4.16 -19.61
CA ALA A 462 -12.01 -3.50 -20.47
C ALA A 462 -11.16 -2.49 -19.68
N VAL A 463 -10.13 -2.96 -18.99
CA VAL A 463 -9.17 -2.11 -18.26
C VAL A 463 -8.11 -1.49 -19.19
N SER A 464 -7.35 -0.51 -18.70
CA SER A 464 -6.18 0.05 -19.39
C SER A 464 -4.91 -0.68 -18.98
N ASP A 465 -4.00 -0.87 -19.95
CA ASP A 465 -2.64 -1.36 -19.71
C ASP A 465 -1.63 -0.23 -19.38
N GLY A 466 -2.11 1.02 -19.34
CA GLY A 466 -1.31 2.21 -19.09
C GLY A 466 -0.59 2.77 -20.34
N HIS A 467 -0.61 2.07 -21.47
CA HIS A 467 0.17 2.45 -22.68
C HIS A 467 -0.69 2.59 -23.93
N ARG A 468 -1.59 1.64 -24.19
CA ARG A 468 -2.39 1.57 -25.43
C ARG A 468 -3.61 2.50 -25.35
N LYS A 469 -4.02 2.98 -26.53
CA LYS A 469 -5.20 3.85 -26.70
C LYS A 469 -6.31 3.20 -27.53
N ASP A 470 -6.06 1.99 -28.04
CA ASP A 470 -7.03 1.21 -28.80
C ASP A 470 -7.96 0.40 -27.88
N ASP A 471 -8.88 -0.35 -28.50
CA ASP A 471 -9.89 -1.14 -27.80
C ASP A 471 -9.47 -2.58 -27.50
N LEU A 472 -8.19 -2.91 -27.70
CA LEU A 472 -7.66 -4.24 -27.38
C LEU A 472 -7.75 -4.54 -25.89
N LEU A 473 -8.29 -5.69 -25.54
CA LEU A 473 -8.36 -6.23 -24.19
C LEU A 473 -7.06 -7.00 -23.89
N CYS A 474 -6.00 -6.26 -23.53
CA CYS A 474 -4.66 -6.84 -23.29
C CYS A 474 -4.59 -7.78 -22.09
N MET A 475 -5.57 -7.71 -21.18
CA MET A 475 -5.73 -8.60 -20.03
C MET A 475 -7.15 -9.13 -19.98
N ALA A 476 -7.32 -10.44 -19.95
CA ALA A 476 -8.63 -11.04 -19.76
C ALA A 476 -9.05 -10.95 -18.28
N ILE A 477 -10.03 -10.10 -17.99
CA ILE A 477 -10.76 -10.03 -16.72
C ILE A 477 -12.22 -10.31 -17.03
N LEU A 478 -12.73 -11.46 -16.60
CA LEU A 478 -14.05 -11.90 -16.97
C LEU A 478 -14.81 -12.51 -15.80
N ARG A 479 -16.12 -12.45 -15.86
CA ARG A 479 -16.98 -13.19 -14.94
C ARG A 479 -16.93 -14.69 -15.27
N LYS A 480 -17.05 -15.55 -14.27
CA LYS A 480 -17.13 -17.00 -14.45
C LYS A 480 -18.25 -17.42 -15.38
N ALA A 481 -19.38 -16.71 -15.34
CA ALA A 481 -20.47 -16.89 -16.28
C ALA A 481 -20.04 -16.73 -17.75
N ARG A 482 -19.14 -15.76 -18.05
CA ARG A 482 -18.58 -15.58 -19.38
C ARG A 482 -17.63 -16.72 -19.77
N LEU A 483 -16.77 -17.19 -18.84
CA LEU A 483 -15.91 -18.35 -19.09
C LEU A 483 -16.73 -19.60 -19.44
N GLN A 484 -17.83 -19.83 -18.72
CA GLN A 484 -18.73 -20.96 -18.96
C GLN A 484 -19.44 -20.84 -20.33
N ASP A 485 -19.86 -19.63 -20.70
CA ASP A 485 -20.53 -19.36 -21.97
C ASP A 485 -19.59 -19.57 -23.18
N GLN A 486 -18.34 -19.15 -23.07
CA GLN A 486 -17.36 -19.28 -24.18
C GLN A 486 -16.55 -20.57 -24.17
N GLY A 487 -16.59 -21.35 -23.10
CA GLY A 487 -15.97 -22.67 -22.95
C GLY A 487 -14.51 -22.67 -22.50
N ALA A 488 -13.71 -21.69 -22.88
CA ALA A 488 -12.31 -21.55 -22.48
C ALA A 488 -11.92 -20.07 -22.39
N MET A 489 -10.84 -19.73 -21.68
CA MET A 489 -10.37 -18.34 -21.62
C MET A 489 -9.90 -17.85 -22.99
N PHE A 490 -9.12 -18.66 -23.68
CA PHE A 490 -8.62 -18.40 -25.03
C PHE A 490 -8.77 -19.62 -25.92
N ALA A 491 -8.84 -19.40 -27.23
CA ALA A 491 -8.87 -20.48 -28.22
C ALA A 491 -7.54 -21.24 -28.24
N ALA A 492 -7.63 -22.58 -28.19
CA ALA A 492 -6.47 -23.46 -28.02
C ALA A 492 -5.46 -23.39 -29.18
N GLU A 493 -5.92 -23.05 -30.37
CA GLU A 493 -5.10 -22.95 -31.60
C GLU A 493 -3.95 -21.95 -31.46
N TYR A 494 -4.14 -20.88 -30.67
CA TYR A 494 -3.10 -19.87 -30.41
C TYR A 494 -1.94 -20.36 -29.56
N ASP A 495 -2.05 -21.56 -28.98
CA ASP A 495 -0.92 -22.17 -28.26
C ASP A 495 0.27 -22.44 -29.19
N ALA A 496 -0.02 -22.76 -30.48
CA ALA A 496 0.99 -22.99 -31.49
C ALA A 496 1.85 -21.76 -31.85
N CYS A 497 1.37 -20.56 -31.55
CA CYS A 497 2.05 -19.28 -31.77
C CYS A 497 2.34 -18.51 -30.47
N SER A 498 2.54 -19.24 -29.39
CA SER A 498 2.80 -18.64 -28.05
C SER A 498 1.76 -17.62 -27.61
N GLY A 499 0.50 -17.77 -28.02
CA GLY A 499 -0.60 -16.88 -27.61
C GLY A 499 -0.71 -15.57 -28.42
N ILE A 500 0.16 -15.31 -29.36
CA ILE A 500 0.12 -14.10 -30.19
C ILE A 500 -1.21 -14.07 -30.97
N PHE A 501 -1.92 -12.94 -30.97
CA PHE A 501 -3.28 -12.70 -31.48
C PHE A 501 -4.44 -13.34 -30.69
N SER A 502 -4.20 -14.05 -29.60
CA SER A 502 -5.29 -14.58 -28.76
C SER A 502 -6.13 -13.48 -28.12
N ASP A 503 -5.51 -12.38 -27.72
CA ASP A 503 -6.14 -11.17 -27.18
C ASP A 503 -6.96 -10.41 -28.24
N ASN A 504 -6.53 -10.44 -29.52
CA ASN A 504 -7.28 -9.87 -30.63
C ASN A 504 -8.60 -10.64 -30.86
N GLU A 505 -8.56 -11.99 -30.87
CA GLU A 505 -9.77 -12.80 -30.99
C GLU A 505 -10.67 -12.64 -29.75
N PHE A 506 -10.08 -12.67 -28.55
CA PHE A 506 -10.82 -12.45 -27.31
C PHE A 506 -11.58 -11.12 -27.32
N SER A 507 -10.92 -10.03 -27.75
CA SER A 507 -11.50 -8.70 -27.86
C SER A 507 -12.63 -8.65 -28.92
N LYS A 508 -12.38 -9.20 -30.11
CA LYS A 508 -13.37 -9.24 -31.21
C LYS A 508 -14.62 -10.00 -30.80
N ARG A 509 -14.43 -11.16 -30.17
CA ARG A 509 -15.53 -12.01 -29.70
C ARG A 509 -16.34 -11.32 -28.59
N ALA A 510 -15.67 -10.72 -27.60
CA ALA A 510 -16.35 -10.00 -26.53
C ALA A 510 -17.15 -8.80 -27.05
N ALA A 511 -16.62 -8.09 -28.05
CA ALA A 511 -17.32 -6.98 -28.71
C ALA A 511 -18.54 -7.46 -29.50
N TYR A 512 -18.40 -8.53 -30.28
CA TYR A 512 -19.48 -9.13 -31.03
C TYR A 512 -20.64 -9.59 -30.13
N ASP A 513 -20.31 -10.22 -29.00
CA ASP A 513 -21.30 -10.70 -28.03
C ASP A 513 -21.89 -9.57 -27.16
N GLY A 514 -21.38 -8.34 -27.26
CA GLY A 514 -21.87 -7.18 -26.49
C GLY A 514 -21.65 -7.28 -24.98
N VAL A 515 -20.61 -8.00 -24.54
CA VAL A 515 -20.37 -8.30 -23.11
C VAL A 515 -19.27 -7.45 -22.47
N ILE A 516 -18.76 -6.42 -23.16
CA ILE A 516 -17.69 -5.56 -22.67
C ILE A 516 -18.25 -4.51 -21.72
N ILE A 517 -17.68 -4.44 -20.51
CA ILE A 517 -17.90 -3.36 -19.56
C ILE A 517 -16.70 -2.39 -19.65
N PRO A 518 -16.90 -1.13 -20.06
CA PRO A 518 -15.82 -0.14 -20.14
C PRO A 518 -15.24 0.18 -18.76
N ALA A 519 -13.89 0.16 -18.65
CA ALA A 519 -13.17 0.43 -17.41
C ALA A 519 -11.73 0.94 -17.68
N LYS A 520 -11.54 1.73 -18.74
CA LYS A 520 -10.21 2.27 -19.11
C LYS A 520 -9.64 3.25 -18.07
N ASP A 521 -10.44 3.72 -17.13
CA ASP A 521 -10.04 4.48 -15.94
C ASP A 521 -9.35 3.60 -14.87
N ILE A 522 -9.51 2.27 -14.96
CA ILE A 522 -8.80 1.30 -14.11
C ILE A 522 -7.53 0.87 -14.85
N VAL A 523 -6.36 1.26 -14.30
CA VAL A 523 -5.07 1.01 -14.95
C VAL A 523 -4.36 -0.14 -14.25
N PHE A 524 -4.17 -1.24 -14.98
CA PHE A 524 -3.21 -2.29 -14.66
C PHE A 524 -1.97 -2.04 -15.52
N THR A 525 -0.90 -1.53 -14.93
CA THR A 525 0.29 -1.13 -15.70
C THR A 525 1.02 -2.35 -16.23
N HIS A 526 1.19 -2.42 -17.56
CA HIS A 526 1.90 -3.50 -18.22
C HIS A 526 3.39 -3.17 -18.34
N ASN A 527 4.21 -3.74 -17.48
CA ASN A 527 5.66 -3.53 -17.44
C ASN A 527 6.43 -4.33 -18.51
N ASN A 528 5.80 -4.55 -19.66
CA ASN A 528 6.41 -5.28 -20.77
C ASN A 528 7.67 -4.54 -21.29
N PRO A 529 8.78 -5.26 -21.61
CA PRO A 529 10.00 -4.66 -22.15
C PRO A 529 9.81 -3.77 -23.38
N ILE A 530 8.78 -4.00 -24.19
CA ILE A 530 8.44 -3.14 -25.34
C ILE A 530 8.10 -1.72 -24.90
N PHE A 531 7.41 -1.55 -23.77
CA PHE A 531 6.99 -0.24 -23.25
C PHE A 531 8.03 0.37 -22.32
N THR A 532 8.72 -0.44 -21.53
CA THR A 532 9.64 0.03 -20.48
C THR A 532 11.09 0.19 -20.96
N GLY A 533 11.46 -0.40 -22.11
CA GLY A 533 12.84 -0.46 -22.57
C GLY A 533 13.74 -1.38 -21.74
N ALA A 534 13.17 -2.21 -20.88
CA ALA A 534 13.92 -3.18 -20.07
C ALA A 534 14.62 -4.24 -20.94
N ALA A 535 15.64 -4.90 -20.39
CA ALA A 535 16.36 -5.97 -21.08
C ALA A 535 15.42 -7.15 -21.40
N GLN A 536 15.46 -7.60 -22.65
CA GLN A 536 14.68 -8.73 -23.13
C GLN A 536 15.41 -10.05 -22.86
N ASP A 537 14.82 -10.90 -22.03
CA ASP A 537 15.35 -12.24 -21.75
C ASP A 537 15.06 -13.27 -22.86
N ALA A 538 15.49 -14.50 -22.67
CA ALA A 538 15.33 -15.58 -23.65
C ALA A 538 13.85 -15.95 -23.86
N GLU A 539 13.03 -15.98 -22.80
CA GLU A 539 11.60 -16.30 -22.88
C GLU A 539 10.83 -15.21 -23.61
N PHE A 540 11.15 -13.93 -23.34
CA PHE A 540 10.57 -12.82 -24.08
C PHE A 540 10.87 -12.92 -25.60
N LYS A 541 12.12 -13.20 -25.96
CA LYS A 541 12.54 -13.34 -27.37
C LYS A 541 11.87 -14.55 -28.04
N ARG A 542 11.76 -15.68 -27.33
CA ARG A 542 11.06 -16.88 -27.82
C ARG A 542 9.58 -16.58 -28.08
N HIS A 543 8.91 -15.92 -27.14
CA HIS A 543 7.49 -15.57 -27.25
C HIS A 543 7.24 -14.61 -28.43
N ASN A 544 8.08 -13.58 -28.57
CA ASN A 544 7.94 -12.53 -29.58
C ASN A 544 8.71 -12.81 -30.87
N ALA A 545 8.99 -14.08 -31.18
CA ALA A 545 9.62 -14.47 -32.46
C ALA A 545 8.70 -14.11 -33.64
N LYS A 546 9.29 -13.70 -34.77
CA LYS A 546 8.55 -13.29 -35.97
C LYS A 546 7.60 -14.35 -36.48
N GLU A 547 8.01 -15.59 -36.41
CA GLU A 547 7.24 -16.76 -36.83
C GLU A 547 5.93 -16.91 -36.04
N ASN A 548 5.95 -16.54 -34.75
CA ASN A 548 4.75 -16.54 -33.90
C ASN A 548 3.74 -15.48 -34.35
N TYR A 549 4.22 -14.30 -34.76
CA TYR A 549 3.33 -13.24 -35.29
C TYR A 549 2.71 -13.65 -36.62
N GLU A 550 3.51 -14.22 -37.55
CA GLU A 550 3.02 -14.68 -38.85
C GLU A 550 1.98 -15.81 -38.70
N LEU A 551 2.25 -16.77 -37.80
CA LEU A 551 1.33 -17.87 -37.52
C LEU A 551 0.08 -17.39 -36.80
N GLY A 552 0.22 -16.51 -35.80
CA GLY A 552 -0.89 -15.96 -35.05
C GLY A 552 -1.84 -15.14 -35.93
N GLU A 553 -1.32 -14.30 -36.83
CA GLU A 553 -2.11 -13.57 -37.81
C GLU A 553 -2.88 -14.50 -38.75
N LYS A 554 -2.24 -15.59 -39.20
CA LYS A 554 -2.89 -16.61 -40.03
C LYS A 554 -4.04 -17.27 -39.29
N ILE A 555 -3.81 -17.75 -38.04
CA ILE A 555 -4.85 -18.38 -37.22
C ILE A 555 -6.00 -17.39 -36.99
N PHE A 556 -5.70 -16.12 -36.68
CA PHE A 556 -6.72 -15.10 -36.47
C PHE A 556 -7.61 -14.89 -37.71
N LYS A 557 -7.03 -14.82 -38.91
CA LYS A 557 -7.77 -14.68 -40.17
C LYS A 557 -8.63 -15.90 -40.49
N GLU A 558 -8.13 -17.11 -40.25
CA GLU A 558 -8.87 -18.36 -40.48
C GLU A 558 -10.06 -18.51 -39.53
N ARG A 559 -9.92 -18.09 -38.27
CA ARG A 559 -10.95 -18.21 -37.26
C ARG A 559 -11.95 -17.04 -37.27
N ASN A 560 -11.61 -15.93 -37.91
CA ASN A 560 -12.42 -14.70 -37.97
C ASN A 560 -12.55 -14.19 -39.41
N PRO A 561 -13.13 -15.01 -40.32
CA PRO A 561 -13.22 -14.71 -41.75
C PRO A 561 -14.00 -13.41 -42.06
#